data_dab09714fadd19995be508c4d3e5481b
#
_entry.id   dab09714fadd19995be508c4d3e5481b
#
_cell.length_a   1.000
_cell.length_b   1.000
_cell.length_c   1.000
_cell.angle_alpha   90.00
_cell.angle_beta   90.00
_cell.angle_gamma   90.00
#
_symmetry.space_group_name_H-M   'P 1'
#
loop_
_entity.id
_entity.type
_entity.pdbx_description
1 polymer ?
#
loop_
_entity_poly.entity_id
_entity_poly.type
_entity_poly.pdbx_seq_one_letter_code
_entity_poly.pdbx_strand_id
1 'polypeptide(L)'
;MACGSKRKTLIPEFDRGKEKWRLSMEHFFNTAPQAGEDKEEYISEPKSDKAPKGANPGLAYIFEHTNGRKCLIFTNSREECEAVCQNLLQYCEVNREPDRFLIHHGNLSASYRESAEDEMKDDESLVSICATATLELGIDIGRLERAFQIDAPFTVSGFLQRLGRTGRRGEPAQMWFVMREDHPEPRAIMPEMIPWYLIQGIALVQLYIEERFVEPPRL
;
A
#
# COMPACT_ATOMS: atom_id res chain seq x y z
N MET A 1 -16.17 -0.47 36.63
CA MET A 1 -17.16 0.28 37.47
C MET A 1 -17.47 1.57 36.74
N ALA A 2 -18.69 1.73 36.29
CA ALA A 2 -19.14 2.92 35.61
C ALA A 2 -19.12 4.11 36.57
N CYS A 3 -18.32 5.10 36.28
CA CYS A 3 -18.29 6.34 37.03
C CYS A 3 -19.61 7.06 36.88
N GLY A 4 -20.15 7.45 38.04
CA GLY A 4 -21.49 7.90 38.27
C GLY A 4 -22.12 8.84 37.27
N SER A 5 -23.32 8.60 37.06
CA SER A 5 -24.43 9.00 36.24
C SER A 5 -24.72 10.51 36.02
N LYS A 6 -23.75 11.41 36.06
CA LYS A 6 -23.98 12.84 35.83
C LYS A 6 -23.20 13.45 34.68
N ARG A 7 -22.37 12.70 33.96
CA ARG A 7 -21.69 13.19 32.76
C ARG A 7 -22.41 12.67 31.53
N LYS A 8 -23.13 13.53 30.82
CA LYS A 8 -23.59 13.24 29.47
C LYS A 8 -22.38 13.22 28.55
N THR A 9 -22.07 12.05 27.98
CA THR A 9 -21.15 11.95 26.86
C THR A 9 -21.88 12.49 25.64
N LEU A 10 -21.49 13.66 25.16
CA LEU A 10 -21.96 14.16 23.87
C LEU A 10 -21.08 13.50 22.79
N ILE A 11 -21.69 12.70 21.95
CA ILE A 11 -21.08 12.22 20.71
C ILE A 11 -21.46 13.26 19.66
N PRO A 12 -20.51 14.09 19.17
CA PRO A 12 -20.82 15.02 18.10
C PRO A 12 -21.20 14.21 16.85
N GLU A 13 -22.38 14.42 16.35
CA GLU A 13 -22.77 13.96 15.02
C GLU A 13 -22.06 14.88 14.00
N PHE A 14 -20.96 14.44 13.49
CA PHE A 14 -20.37 15.08 12.30
C PHE A 14 -21.17 14.63 11.08
N ASP A 15 -21.70 15.58 10.34
CA ASP A 15 -22.20 15.33 9.00
C ASP A 15 -20.98 14.90 8.15
N ARG A 16 -20.73 13.60 8.12
CA ARG A 16 -19.74 12.99 7.24
C ARG A 16 -20.30 13.11 5.84
N GLY A 17 -20.03 14.26 5.21
CA GLY A 17 -20.23 14.40 3.79
C GLY A 17 -19.65 13.16 3.12
N LYS A 18 -20.27 12.68 2.05
CA LYS A 18 -19.80 11.47 1.35
C LYS A 18 -18.35 11.68 0.95
N GLU A 19 -17.43 11.22 1.81
CA GLU A 19 -16.00 11.25 1.54
C GLU A 19 -15.78 10.48 0.24
N LYS A 20 -15.37 11.19 -0.78
CA LYS A 20 -15.04 10.59 -2.06
C LYS A 20 -13.64 10.01 -1.95
N TRP A 21 -13.48 8.77 -2.31
CA TRP A 21 -12.19 8.12 -2.42
C TRP A 21 -12.12 7.30 -3.71
N ARG A 22 -10.91 7.05 -4.17
CA ARG A 22 -10.62 6.26 -5.35
C ARG A 22 -9.73 5.10 -4.93
N LEU A 23 -10.17 3.90 -5.27
CA LEU A 23 -9.43 2.67 -5.04
C LEU A 23 -9.21 1.98 -6.38
N SER A 24 -7.97 1.58 -6.66
CA SER A 24 -7.62 0.63 -7.71
C SER A 24 -7.13 -0.66 -7.07
N MET A 25 -7.42 -1.78 -7.68
CA MET A 25 -6.87 -3.09 -7.34
C MET A 25 -6.20 -3.66 -8.57
N GLU A 26 -4.90 -3.88 -8.46
CA GLU A 26 -4.06 -4.45 -9.50
C GLU A 26 -3.55 -5.81 -9.01
N HIS A 27 -3.67 -6.83 -9.85
CA HIS A 27 -3.26 -8.19 -9.50
C HIS A 27 -2.10 -8.65 -10.41
N PHE A 28 -1.04 -9.15 -9.79
CA PHE A 28 0.17 -9.58 -10.47
C PHE A 28 0.60 -10.96 -9.98
N PHE A 29 1.12 -11.77 -10.90
CA PHE A 29 1.83 -12.99 -10.54
C PHE A 29 3.33 -12.73 -10.36
N ASN A 30 3.91 -13.30 -9.31
CA ASN A 30 5.33 -13.16 -8.98
C ASN A 30 6.26 -13.90 -9.94
N THR A 31 5.77 -14.97 -10.53
CA THR A 31 6.52 -15.81 -11.48
C THR A 31 5.87 -15.75 -12.86
N ALA A 32 6.68 -15.61 -13.90
CA ALA A 32 6.19 -15.75 -15.27
C ALA A 32 5.71 -17.20 -15.51
N PRO A 33 4.62 -17.43 -16.27
CA PRO A 33 4.20 -18.76 -16.66
C PRO A 33 5.34 -19.49 -17.37
N GLN A 34 5.55 -20.77 -17.04
CA GLN A 34 6.55 -21.59 -17.71
C GLN A 34 6.22 -21.72 -19.21
N ALA A 35 7.25 -21.63 -20.05
CA ALA A 35 7.08 -21.69 -21.50
C ALA A 35 6.42 -23.01 -21.92
N GLY A 36 5.16 -22.96 -22.31
CA GLY A 36 4.34 -24.11 -22.74
C GLY A 36 2.85 -23.93 -22.53
N GLU A 37 2.42 -22.95 -21.76
CA GLU A 37 1.01 -22.63 -21.60
C GLU A 37 0.57 -21.61 -22.64
N ASP A 38 -0.61 -21.83 -23.21
CA ASP A 38 -1.18 -21.00 -24.26
C ASP A 38 -1.14 -19.52 -23.84
N LYS A 39 -0.60 -18.69 -24.74
CA LYS A 39 -0.57 -17.24 -24.59
C LYS A 39 -1.99 -16.69 -24.67
N GLU A 40 -2.82 -16.98 -23.70
CA GLU A 40 -3.96 -16.14 -23.41
C GLU A 40 -3.44 -14.86 -22.80
N GLU A 41 -3.81 -13.79 -23.40
CA GLU A 41 -3.53 -12.38 -23.24
C GLU A 41 -3.52 -11.95 -21.76
N TYR A 42 -2.45 -12.32 -21.02
CA TYR A 42 -2.18 -11.74 -19.71
C TYR A 42 -1.68 -10.32 -19.92
N ILE A 43 -2.48 -9.40 -19.47
CA ILE A 43 -2.27 -7.97 -19.53
C ILE A 43 -0.87 -7.64 -19.00
N SER A 44 -0.02 -7.26 -19.95
CA SER A 44 1.21 -6.50 -19.82
C SER A 44 2.27 -7.00 -18.84
N GLU A 45 3.21 -7.81 -19.35
CA GLU A 45 4.60 -7.63 -18.92
C GLU A 45 4.96 -6.14 -19.04
N PRO A 46 5.54 -5.53 -18.01
CA PRO A 46 6.09 -4.20 -18.18
C PRO A 46 7.16 -4.29 -19.28
N LYS A 47 6.91 -3.69 -20.42
CA LYS A 47 7.82 -3.60 -21.56
C LYS A 47 8.97 -2.65 -21.25
N SER A 48 9.61 -2.82 -20.11
CA SER A 48 10.79 -2.07 -19.75
C SER A 48 11.99 -2.99 -19.90
N ASP A 49 12.77 -2.79 -20.95
CA ASP A 49 14.12 -3.36 -21.10
C ASP A 49 15.06 -3.02 -19.92
N LYS A 50 14.55 -2.34 -18.92
CA LYS A 50 15.23 -1.75 -17.76
C LYS A 50 14.74 -2.29 -16.42
N ALA A 51 14.15 -3.46 -16.38
CA ALA A 51 13.78 -4.10 -15.10
C ALA A 51 14.98 -4.91 -14.54
N PRO A 52 15.18 -4.94 -13.21
CA PRO A 52 16.12 -5.85 -12.59
C PRO A 52 15.80 -7.31 -12.94
N LYS A 53 16.81 -8.17 -12.94
CA LYS A 53 16.59 -9.62 -13.18
C LYS A 53 15.67 -10.20 -12.10
N GLY A 54 14.64 -10.92 -12.52
CA GLY A 54 13.65 -11.48 -11.60
C GLY A 54 12.72 -10.45 -10.97
N ALA A 55 12.56 -9.31 -11.64
CA ALA A 55 11.73 -8.23 -11.18
C ALA A 55 10.27 -8.67 -10.99
N ASN A 56 9.69 -8.27 -9.87
CA ASN A 56 8.27 -8.49 -9.58
C ASN A 56 7.42 -7.49 -10.37
N PRO A 57 6.43 -7.94 -11.19
CA PRO A 57 5.61 -7.05 -11.98
C PRO A 57 4.85 -6.00 -11.16
N GLY A 58 4.40 -6.36 -9.96
CA GLY A 58 3.75 -5.42 -9.05
C GLY A 58 4.68 -4.31 -8.57
N LEU A 59 5.97 -4.61 -8.36
CA LEU A 59 6.96 -3.59 -8.00
C LEU A 59 7.33 -2.71 -9.20
N ALA A 60 7.37 -3.27 -10.41
CA ALA A 60 7.53 -2.49 -11.63
C ALA A 60 6.40 -1.47 -11.79
N TYR A 61 5.16 -1.90 -11.56
CA TYR A 61 3.99 -1.03 -11.56
C TYR A 61 4.11 0.11 -10.54
N ILE A 62 4.51 -0.20 -9.29
CA ILE A 62 4.73 0.81 -8.26
C ILE A 62 5.85 1.78 -8.69
N PHE A 63 6.96 1.27 -9.20
CA PHE A 63 8.10 2.08 -9.64
C PHE A 63 7.68 3.12 -10.70
N GLU A 64 6.92 2.71 -11.70
CA GLU A 64 6.43 3.60 -12.75
C GLU A 64 5.45 4.65 -12.21
N HIS A 65 4.53 4.23 -11.33
CA HIS A 65 3.45 5.09 -10.84
C HIS A 65 3.86 6.03 -9.70
N THR A 66 5.04 5.85 -9.12
CA THR A 66 5.63 6.75 -8.12
C THR A 66 6.54 7.81 -8.74
N ASN A 67 6.85 7.70 -10.03
CA ASN A 67 7.76 8.65 -10.69
C ASN A 67 7.20 10.08 -10.67
N GLY A 68 8.03 11.01 -10.20
CA GLY A 68 7.66 12.43 -10.09
C GLY A 68 6.56 12.74 -9.08
N ARG A 69 6.36 11.87 -8.06
CA ARG A 69 5.28 12.00 -7.06
C ARG A 69 5.74 11.67 -5.66
N LYS A 70 5.05 12.28 -4.70
CA LYS A 70 5.14 11.90 -3.28
C LYS A 70 4.16 10.78 -2.96
N CYS A 71 4.67 9.61 -2.64
CA CYS A 71 3.83 8.44 -2.39
C CYS A 71 4.18 7.75 -1.07
N LEU A 72 3.19 7.06 -0.49
CA LEU A 72 3.43 6.05 0.54
C LEU A 72 3.23 4.66 -0.06
N ILE A 73 4.07 3.73 0.33
CA ILE A 73 4.00 2.32 -0.07
C ILE A 73 3.91 1.50 1.22
N PHE A 74 2.72 1.04 1.54
CA PHE A 74 2.45 0.26 2.74
C PHE A 74 2.68 -1.22 2.51
N THR A 75 3.33 -1.86 3.47
CA THR A 75 3.53 -3.30 3.56
C THR A 75 2.98 -3.85 4.87
N ASN A 76 2.84 -5.16 4.96
CA ASN A 76 2.26 -5.80 6.12
C ASN A 76 3.30 -6.27 7.15
N SER A 77 4.58 -6.38 6.76
CA SER A 77 5.68 -6.72 7.65
C SER A 77 6.89 -5.81 7.44
N ARG A 78 7.82 -5.83 8.39
CA ARG A 78 9.08 -5.07 8.31
C ARG A 78 10.02 -5.66 7.28
N GLU A 79 10.12 -6.96 7.26
CA GLU A 79 10.95 -7.73 6.33
C GLU A 79 10.50 -7.45 4.89
N GLU A 80 9.20 -7.42 4.66
CA GLU A 80 8.65 -7.05 3.36
C GLU A 80 8.93 -5.58 3.01
N CYS A 81 8.82 -4.68 3.98
CA CYS A 81 9.12 -3.26 3.80
C CYS A 81 10.56 -3.04 3.35
N GLU A 82 11.51 -3.71 4.00
CA GLU A 82 12.92 -3.67 3.65
C GLU A 82 13.17 -4.25 2.25
N ALA A 83 12.60 -5.42 1.97
CA ALA A 83 12.74 -6.08 0.66
C ALA A 83 12.16 -5.24 -0.48
N VAL A 84 10.97 -4.67 -0.29
CA VAL A 84 10.32 -3.80 -1.27
C VAL A 84 11.15 -2.54 -1.53
N CYS A 85 11.60 -1.86 -0.49
CA CYS A 85 12.42 -0.67 -0.61
C CYS A 85 13.72 -0.97 -1.36
N GLN A 86 14.41 -2.05 -0.99
CA GLN A 86 15.65 -2.47 -1.66
C GLN A 86 15.42 -2.79 -3.14
N ASN A 87 14.36 -3.51 -3.47
CA ASN A 87 14.03 -3.81 -4.87
C ASN A 87 13.74 -2.53 -5.67
N LEU A 88 12.98 -1.58 -5.11
CA LEU A 88 12.69 -0.31 -5.77
C LEU A 88 13.95 0.55 -5.97
N LEU A 89 14.90 0.52 -5.04
CA LEU A 89 16.23 1.15 -5.22
C LEU A 89 17.02 0.49 -6.34
N GLN A 90 16.94 -0.84 -6.49
CA GLN A 90 17.55 -1.53 -7.64
C GLN A 90 16.96 -1.07 -8.98
N TYR A 91 15.65 -0.76 -9.04
CA TYR A 91 15.05 -0.14 -10.22
C TYR A 91 15.65 1.24 -10.50
N CYS A 92 15.89 2.07 -9.47
CA CYS A 92 16.57 3.35 -9.64
C CYS A 92 17.98 3.15 -10.23
N GLU A 93 18.76 2.22 -9.69
CA GLU A 93 20.11 1.90 -10.15
C GLU A 93 20.14 1.45 -11.62
N VAL A 94 19.29 0.47 -11.98
CA VAL A 94 19.22 -0.05 -13.36
C VAL A 94 18.80 1.04 -14.36
N ASN A 95 17.89 1.93 -13.94
CA ASN A 95 17.41 3.04 -14.78
C ASN A 95 18.34 4.26 -14.73
N ARG A 96 19.37 4.26 -13.89
CA ARG A 96 20.28 5.40 -13.65
C ARG A 96 19.54 6.64 -13.19
N GLU A 97 18.52 6.43 -12.37
CA GLU A 97 17.76 7.47 -11.70
C GLU A 97 18.29 7.69 -10.27
N PRO A 98 18.14 8.89 -9.69
CA PRO A 98 18.48 9.11 -8.28
C PRO A 98 17.62 8.25 -7.38
N ASP A 99 18.17 7.87 -6.22
CA ASP A 99 17.44 7.17 -5.18
C ASP A 99 16.29 8.05 -4.69
N ARG A 100 15.05 7.53 -4.79
CA ARG A 100 13.85 8.24 -4.39
C ARG A 100 12.95 7.41 -3.45
N PHE A 101 13.46 6.29 -2.97
CA PHE A 101 12.72 5.43 -2.06
C PHE A 101 13.37 5.42 -0.68
N LEU A 102 12.61 5.80 0.32
CA LEU A 102 12.98 5.81 1.72
C LEU A 102 12.24 4.71 2.47
N ILE A 103 12.74 4.35 3.64
CA ILE A 103 12.15 3.32 4.47
C ILE A 103 11.74 3.88 5.83
N HIS A 104 10.59 3.43 6.35
CA HIS A 104 10.09 3.83 7.65
C HIS A 104 9.38 2.70 8.39
N HIS A 105 10.01 2.16 9.42
CA HIS A 105 9.40 1.17 10.31
C HIS A 105 9.96 1.25 11.74
N GLY A 106 9.29 0.60 12.68
CA GLY A 106 9.55 0.76 14.11
C GLY A 106 10.96 0.35 14.60
N ASN A 107 11.70 -0.48 13.86
CA ASN A 107 13.05 -0.90 14.24
C ASN A 107 14.16 0.06 13.82
N LEU A 108 13.85 1.04 12.99
CA LEU A 108 14.82 2.07 12.62
C LEU A 108 15.06 3.02 13.78
N SER A 109 16.26 3.60 13.85
CA SER A 109 16.56 4.68 14.81
C SER A 109 15.62 5.87 14.64
N ALA A 110 15.37 6.60 15.72
CA ALA A 110 14.51 7.78 15.66
C ALA A 110 15.03 8.80 14.63
N SER A 111 16.34 9.06 14.63
CA SER A 111 16.97 10.00 13.70
C SER A 111 16.78 9.63 12.23
N TYR A 112 16.81 8.33 11.93
CA TYR A 112 16.60 7.85 10.55
C TYR A 112 15.15 8.04 10.10
N ARG A 113 14.20 7.77 10.99
CA ARG A 113 12.77 7.99 10.73
C ARG A 113 12.45 9.47 10.55
N GLU A 114 12.96 10.31 11.45
CA GLU A 114 12.80 11.77 11.39
C GLU A 114 13.36 12.33 10.07
N SER A 115 14.53 11.86 9.63
CA SER A 115 15.11 12.26 8.36
C SER A 115 14.20 11.92 7.17
N ALA A 116 13.59 10.71 7.14
CA ALA A 116 12.66 10.33 6.09
C ALA A 116 11.35 11.16 6.13
N GLU A 117 10.88 11.50 7.33
CA GLU A 117 9.71 12.35 7.53
C GLU A 117 9.97 13.79 7.08
N ASP A 118 11.15 14.33 7.37
CA ASP A 118 11.53 15.69 6.97
C ASP A 118 11.72 15.80 5.47
N GLU A 119 12.32 14.80 4.83
CA GLU A 119 12.43 14.71 3.37
C GLU A 119 11.03 14.67 2.71
N MET A 120 10.08 13.97 3.33
CA MET A 120 8.71 13.93 2.82
C MET A 120 7.97 15.26 2.99
N LYS A 121 8.30 16.08 3.99
CA LYS A 121 7.71 17.41 4.21
C LYS A 121 8.22 18.46 3.23
N ASP A 122 9.43 18.28 2.71
CA ASP A 122 10.01 19.20 1.73
C ASP A 122 9.23 19.12 0.41
N ASP A 123 8.51 20.18 0.06
CA ASP A 123 7.64 20.23 -1.11
C ASP A 123 8.39 20.07 -2.44
N GLU A 124 9.70 20.31 -2.48
CA GLU A 124 10.53 20.12 -3.67
C GLU A 124 11.04 18.69 -3.83
N SER A 125 11.07 17.92 -2.75
CA SER A 125 11.54 16.53 -2.76
C SER A 125 10.44 15.58 -3.20
N LEU A 126 10.63 14.90 -4.33
CA LEU A 126 9.69 13.94 -4.91
C LEU A 126 10.07 12.50 -4.54
N VAL A 127 10.00 12.21 -3.23
CA VAL A 127 10.35 10.88 -2.69
C VAL A 127 9.12 10.05 -2.34
N SER A 128 9.31 8.75 -2.25
CA SER A 128 8.30 7.79 -1.78
C SER A 128 8.82 7.04 -0.56
N ILE A 129 7.97 6.82 0.43
CA ILE A 129 8.35 6.07 1.63
C ILE A 129 7.69 4.69 1.63
N CYS A 130 8.52 3.65 1.74
CA CYS A 130 8.06 2.30 2.08
C CYS A 130 7.88 2.22 3.60
N ALA A 131 6.67 1.88 4.05
CA ALA A 131 6.32 1.90 5.46
C ALA A 131 5.46 0.73 5.89
N THR A 132 5.56 0.39 7.17
CA THR A 132 4.59 -0.45 7.87
C THR A 132 3.51 0.42 8.53
N ALA A 133 2.78 -0.11 9.51
CA ALA A 133 1.76 0.62 10.27
C ALA A 133 2.27 1.89 10.99
N THR A 134 3.56 2.14 11.04
CA THR A 134 4.15 3.31 11.73
C THR A 134 3.66 4.65 11.18
N LEU A 135 3.32 4.71 9.90
CA LEU A 135 2.78 5.91 9.26
C LEU A 135 1.24 5.91 9.14
N GLU A 136 0.55 5.00 9.81
CA GLU A 136 -0.92 5.00 9.88
C GLU A 136 -1.47 6.11 10.76
N LEU A 137 -0.73 6.52 11.79
CA LEU A 137 -1.19 7.46 12.83
C LEU A 137 -0.30 8.70 12.94
N GLY A 138 -0.96 9.86 13.02
CA GLY A 138 -0.49 11.07 13.73
C GLY A 138 0.67 11.87 13.15
N ILE A 139 1.44 11.36 12.21
CA ILE A 139 2.60 12.07 11.68
C ILE A 139 2.16 12.96 10.52
N ASP A 140 2.53 14.23 10.59
CA ASP A 140 2.36 15.13 9.45
C ASP A 140 3.53 14.93 8.47
N ILE A 141 3.25 14.28 7.37
CA ILE A 141 4.20 13.96 6.30
C ILE A 141 3.96 14.81 5.03
N GLY A 142 3.27 15.95 5.19
CA GLY A 142 3.01 16.86 4.09
C GLY A 142 1.94 16.36 3.11
N ARG A 143 2.00 16.84 1.88
CA ARG A 143 1.04 16.51 0.82
C ARG A 143 1.44 15.20 0.16
N LEU A 144 0.56 14.20 0.26
CA LEU A 144 0.69 12.93 -0.44
C LEU A 144 -0.26 12.87 -1.61
N GLU A 145 0.25 12.42 -2.74
CA GLU A 145 -0.54 12.27 -3.95
C GLU A 145 -1.19 10.88 -4.01
N ARG A 146 -0.44 9.84 -3.63
CA ARG A 146 -0.89 8.46 -3.72
C ARG A 146 -0.44 7.63 -2.53
N ALA A 147 -1.27 6.65 -2.19
CA ALA A 147 -0.88 5.55 -1.33
C ALA A 147 -0.99 4.23 -2.09
N PHE A 148 0.04 3.42 -2.00
CA PHE A 148 0.06 2.04 -2.45
C PHE A 148 -0.03 1.13 -1.25
N GLN A 149 -0.74 0.04 -1.40
CA GLN A 149 -0.80 -1.03 -0.44
C GLN A 149 -0.38 -2.32 -1.13
N ILE A 150 0.71 -2.88 -0.69
CA ILE A 150 1.17 -4.20 -1.13
C ILE A 150 0.41 -5.25 -0.35
N ASP A 151 -0.28 -6.11 -1.08
CA ASP A 151 -1.21 -7.10 -0.58
C ASP A 151 -2.30 -6.51 0.33
N ALA A 152 -3.32 -7.27 0.71
CA ALA A 152 -4.39 -6.72 1.54
C ALA A 152 -3.92 -6.45 2.97
N PRO A 153 -4.28 -5.31 3.58
CA PRO A 153 -4.06 -5.11 5.00
C PRO A 153 -4.91 -6.09 5.81
N PHE A 154 -4.47 -6.41 7.04
CA PHE A 154 -5.14 -7.42 7.86
C PHE A 154 -6.48 -6.94 8.43
N THR A 155 -6.75 -5.64 8.46
CA THR A 155 -7.92 -5.05 9.11
C THR A 155 -8.52 -3.92 8.29
N VAL A 156 -9.84 -3.74 8.40
CA VAL A 156 -10.55 -2.60 7.78
C VAL A 156 -10.08 -1.28 8.40
N SER A 157 -9.84 -1.25 9.71
CA SER A 157 -9.31 -0.06 10.39
C SER A 157 -7.94 0.35 9.84
N GLY A 158 -7.02 -0.60 9.63
CA GLY A 158 -5.72 -0.33 9.00
C GLY A 158 -5.87 0.20 7.57
N PHE A 159 -6.77 -0.39 6.78
CA PHE A 159 -7.10 0.12 5.45
C PHE A 159 -7.54 1.59 5.49
N LEU A 160 -8.48 1.93 6.36
CA LEU A 160 -9.01 3.30 6.47
C LEU A 160 -7.96 4.30 6.95
N GLN A 161 -7.11 3.90 7.89
CA GLN A 161 -6.02 4.75 8.39
C GLN A 161 -4.99 5.05 7.30
N ARG A 162 -4.65 4.06 6.47
CA ARG A 162 -3.75 4.22 5.31
C ARG A 162 -4.40 5.08 4.21
N LEU A 163 -5.67 4.81 3.88
CA LEU A 163 -6.43 5.59 2.91
C LEU A 163 -6.51 7.07 3.33
N GLY A 164 -6.72 7.34 4.62
CA GLY A 164 -6.79 8.69 5.18
C GLY A 164 -5.48 9.48 5.15
N ARG A 165 -4.36 8.89 4.69
CA ARG A 165 -3.11 9.61 4.46
C ARG A 165 -3.12 10.43 3.17
N THR A 166 -3.98 10.11 2.23
CA THR A 166 -4.19 10.85 0.98
C THR A 166 -5.50 11.65 1.03
N GLY A 167 -5.80 12.45 0.01
CA GLY A 167 -7.10 13.11 -0.12
C GLY A 167 -7.31 14.33 0.78
N ARG A 168 -6.25 15.06 1.12
CA ARG A 168 -6.35 16.29 1.90
C ARG A 168 -6.80 17.47 1.03
N ARG A 169 -7.43 18.48 1.66
CA ARG A 169 -7.86 19.75 1.03
C ARG A 169 -8.93 19.60 -0.07
N GLY A 170 -9.87 18.67 0.11
CA GLY A 170 -11.01 18.51 -0.80
C GLY A 170 -10.76 17.62 -2.02
N GLU A 171 -9.56 17.08 -2.16
CA GLU A 171 -9.27 16.02 -3.14
C GLU A 171 -9.70 14.66 -2.59
N PRO A 172 -10.20 13.75 -3.43
CA PRO A 172 -10.53 12.40 -2.99
C PRO A 172 -9.28 11.64 -2.56
N ALA A 173 -9.37 10.92 -1.45
CA ALA A 173 -8.31 10.00 -1.05
C ALA A 173 -8.08 8.95 -2.15
N GLN A 174 -6.82 8.60 -2.40
CA GLN A 174 -6.44 7.70 -3.48
C GLN A 174 -5.53 6.58 -2.97
N MET A 175 -5.91 5.33 -3.25
CA MET A 175 -5.12 4.16 -2.89
C MET A 175 -5.12 3.13 -4.02
N TRP A 176 -3.97 2.52 -4.20
CA TRP A 176 -3.76 1.40 -5.11
C TRP A 176 -3.40 0.16 -4.30
N PHE A 177 -4.20 -0.89 -4.41
CA PHE A 177 -3.83 -2.21 -3.95
C PHE A 177 -3.05 -2.91 -5.04
N VAL A 178 -1.87 -3.41 -4.69
CA VAL A 178 -1.00 -4.20 -5.56
C VAL A 178 -0.93 -5.60 -4.96
N MET A 179 -1.80 -6.48 -5.45
CA MET A 179 -1.90 -7.86 -4.99
C MET A 179 -0.90 -8.71 -5.76
N ARG A 180 -0.05 -9.43 -5.04
CA ARG A 180 1.02 -10.25 -5.62
C ARG A 180 0.82 -11.70 -5.19
N GLU A 181 0.73 -12.57 -6.12
CA GLU A 181 0.55 -14.00 -5.90
C GLU A 181 1.49 -14.81 -6.77
N ASP A 182 1.83 -16.00 -6.31
CA ASP A 182 2.60 -16.93 -7.11
C ASP A 182 1.70 -17.56 -8.17
N HIS A 183 2.27 -17.77 -9.36
CA HIS A 183 1.54 -18.46 -10.41
C HIS A 183 1.29 -19.91 -9.97
N PRO A 184 0.05 -20.42 -10.09
CA PRO A 184 -0.23 -21.79 -9.71
C PRO A 184 0.66 -22.77 -10.47
N GLU A 185 1.24 -23.73 -9.77
CA GLU A 185 2.03 -24.78 -10.42
C GLU A 185 1.13 -25.75 -11.22
N PRO A 186 1.64 -26.36 -12.30
CA PRO A 186 0.95 -27.44 -12.96
C PRO A 186 0.61 -28.57 -11.97
N ARG A 187 -0.65 -28.93 -11.83
CA ARG A 187 -1.19 -29.88 -10.84
C ARG A 187 -1.35 -29.34 -9.41
N ALA A 188 -1.32 -28.01 -9.22
CA ALA A 188 -1.67 -27.41 -7.94
C ALA A 188 -3.07 -27.85 -7.50
N ILE A 189 -3.26 -28.05 -6.21
CA ILE A 189 -4.59 -28.35 -5.64
C ILE A 189 -5.42 -27.06 -5.57
N MET A 190 -6.75 -27.21 -5.56
CA MET A 190 -7.68 -26.07 -5.61
C MET A 190 -7.33 -24.92 -4.67
N PRO A 191 -6.97 -25.11 -3.38
CA PRO A 191 -6.60 -24.00 -2.50
C PRO A 191 -5.37 -23.22 -2.94
N GLU A 192 -4.42 -23.84 -3.64
CA GLU A 192 -3.20 -23.21 -4.17
C GLU A 192 -3.47 -22.42 -5.46
N MET A 193 -4.59 -22.69 -6.11
CA MET A 193 -5.02 -21.97 -7.32
C MET A 193 -5.82 -20.70 -7.02
N ILE A 194 -6.22 -20.51 -5.76
CA ILE A 194 -7.07 -19.40 -5.35
C ILE A 194 -6.21 -18.16 -5.08
N PRO A 195 -6.52 -17.00 -5.70
CA PRO A 195 -5.81 -15.75 -5.46
C PRO A 195 -6.21 -15.14 -4.11
N TRP A 196 -5.62 -15.64 -3.03
CA TRP A 196 -6.00 -15.32 -1.66
C TRP A 196 -5.84 -13.83 -1.31
N TYR A 197 -4.77 -13.18 -1.75
CA TYR A 197 -4.54 -11.77 -1.48
C TYR A 197 -5.57 -10.90 -2.19
N LEU A 198 -5.90 -11.23 -3.44
CA LEU A 198 -6.94 -10.53 -4.20
C LEU A 198 -8.30 -10.69 -3.53
N ILE A 199 -8.68 -11.92 -3.17
CA ILE A 199 -9.95 -12.20 -2.50
C ILE A 199 -10.03 -11.48 -1.14
N GLN A 200 -8.95 -11.51 -0.37
CA GLN A 200 -8.87 -10.80 0.91
C GLN A 200 -9.06 -9.29 0.72
N GLY A 201 -8.43 -8.71 -0.28
CA GLY A 201 -8.57 -7.29 -0.61
C GLY A 201 -10.00 -6.93 -0.99
N ILE A 202 -10.63 -7.72 -1.85
CA ILE A 202 -12.03 -7.53 -2.25
C ILE A 202 -12.96 -7.64 -1.03
N ALA A 203 -12.81 -8.69 -0.24
CA ALA A 203 -13.64 -8.91 0.96
C ALA A 203 -13.51 -7.77 1.97
N LEU A 204 -12.30 -7.26 2.20
CA LEU A 204 -12.05 -6.15 3.11
C LEU A 204 -12.75 -4.87 2.65
N VAL A 205 -12.66 -4.55 1.36
CA VAL A 205 -13.32 -3.37 0.80
C VAL A 205 -14.83 -3.52 0.83
N GLN A 206 -15.33 -4.70 0.51
CA GLN A 206 -16.76 -5.01 0.54
C GLN A 206 -17.35 -4.90 1.94
N LEU A 207 -16.68 -5.45 2.95
CA LEU A 207 -17.07 -5.29 4.37
C LEU A 207 -17.24 -3.82 4.76
N TYR A 208 -16.34 -2.94 4.32
CA TYR A 208 -16.46 -1.52 4.61
C TYR A 208 -17.56 -0.84 3.79
N ILE A 209 -17.67 -1.12 2.48
CA ILE A 209 -18.65 -0.44 1.61
C ILE A 209 -20.07 -0.87 1.95
N GLU A 210 -20.32 -2.17 2.07
CA GLU A 210 -21.66 -2.74 2.24
C GLU A 210 -22.09 -2.74 3.69
N GLU A 211 -21.25 -3.27 4.57
CA GLU A 211 -21.61 -3.51 5.98
C GLU A 211 -21.19 -2.34 6.89
N ARG A 212 -20.39 -1.40 6.41
CA ARG A 212 -19.80 -0.33 7.25
C ARG A 212 -19.05 -0.88 8.46
N PHE A 213 -18.58 -2.12 8.34
CA PHE A 213 -17.87 -2.80 9.41
C PHE A 213 -16.48 -2.21 9.59
N VAL A 214 -16.13 -1.94 10.84
CA VAL A 214 -14.77 -1.62 11.27
C VAL A 214 -14.54 -2.38 12.57
N GLU A 215 -13.37 -3.01 12.70
CA GLU A 215 -13.05 -3.78 13.90
C GLU A 215 -13.09 -2.89 15.14
N PRO A 216 -13.66 -3.37 16.26
CA PRO A 216 -13.63 -2.62 17.51
C PRO A 216 -12.18 -2.45 17.97
N PRO A 217 -11.86 -1.33 18.67
CA PRO A 217 -10.54 -1.14 19.23
C PRO A 217 -10.18 -2.29 20.17
N ARG A 218 -8.96 -2.79 20.06
CA ARG A 218 -8.44 -3.76 21.04
C ARG A 218 -8.26 -3.04 22.37
N LEU A 219 -8.92 -3.54 23.41
CA LEU A 219 -8.82 -3.06 24.79
C LEU A 219 -7.48 -3.48 25.40
#